data_46850b7e829ed0211cda11ec28065fac
#
_entry.id   46850b7e829ed0211cda11ec28065fac
#
_cell.length_a   1.000
_cell.length_b   1.000
_cell.length_c   1.000
_cell.angle_alpha   90.00
_cell.angle_beta   90.00
_cell.angle_gamma   90.00
#
_symmetry.space_group_name_H-M   'P 1'
#
loop_
_entity.id
_entity.type
_entity.pdbx_description
1 polymer ?
#
loop_
_entity_poly.entity_id
_entity_poly.type
_entity_poly.pdbx_seq_one_letter_code
_entity_poly.pdbx_strand_id
1 'polypeptide(L)'
;MKTILKYIILFLVGGFTYYGIEVLWRGYSHISMFIVAGIIFLIIGGLNNWLPWEMPLQWQCICGAVLVTLVELAAGVILNLWLNLGIWDYSNLPFNFKGQICLPFSLIWIALSLIAILLDDFLRWKLFGEEKPHYTFHSF
;
A
#
# COMPACT_ATOMS: atom_id res chain seq x y z
N MET A 1 14.43 20.22 -3.16
CA MET A 1 14.08 19.77 -4.53
C MET A 1 14.25 18.27 -4.71
N LYS A 2 15.40 17.70 -4.33
CA LYS A 2 15.60 16.24 -4.43
C LYS A 2 14.58 15.44 -3.61
N THR A 3 14.22 15.91 -2.43
CA THR A 3 13.22 15.23 -1.59
C THR A 3 11.84 15.21 -2.24
N ILE A 4 11.43 16.32 -2.84
CA ILE A 4 10.14 16.39 -3.53
C ILE A 4 10.13 15.45 -4.72
N LEU A 5 11.21 15.46 -5.52
CA LEU A 5 11.33 14.57 -6.67
C LEU A 5 11.27 13.11 -6.25
N LYS A 6 11.95 12.75 -5.14
CA LYS A 6 11.91 11.39 -4.60
C LYS A 6 10.49 10.94 -4.33
N TYR A 7 9.70 11.75 -3.64
CA TYR A 7 8.33 11.37 -3.30
C TYR A 7 7.42 11.33 -4.53
N ILE A 8 7.65 12.22 -5.50
CA ILE A 8 6.90 12.17 -6.77
C ILE A 8 7.18 10.84 -7.48
N ILE A 9 8.45 10.45 -7.60
CA ILE A 9 8.84 9.20 -8.26
C ILE A 9 8.23 8.00 -7.54
N LEU A 10 8.33 7.95 -6.21
CA LEU A 10 7.78 6.84 -5.44
C LEU A 10 6.26 6.77 -5.57
N PHE A 11 5.58 7.91 -5.54
CA PHE A 11 4.14 7.97 -5.75
C PHE A 11 3.76 7.38 -7.11
N LEU A 12 4.47 7.80 -8.16
CA LEU A 12 4.18 7.32 -9.51
C LEU A 12 4.47 5.82 -9.65
N VAL A 13 5.56 5.33 -9.06
CA VAL A 13 5.87 3.90 -9.09
C VAL A 13 4.75 3.10 -8.42
N GLY A 14 4.32 3.52 -7.23
CA GLY A 14 3.24 2.83 -6.52
C GLY A 14 1.93 2.87 -7.29
N GLY A 15 1.56 4.04 -7.80
CA GLY A 15 0.32 4.21 -8.56
C GLY A 15 0.31 3.39 -9.84
N PHE A 16 1.37 3.47 -10.64
CA PHE A 16 1.46 2.71 -11.89
C PHE A 16 1.52 1.22 -11.66
N THR A 17 2.25 0.76 -10.65
CA THR A 17 2.36 -0.66 -10.33
C THR A 17 0.99 -1.23 -9.98
N TYR A 18 0.28 -0.58 -9.08
CA TYR A 18 -1.05 -1.06 -8.67
C TYR A 18 -2.06 -0.97 -9.80
N TYR A 19 -2.07 0.15 -10.51
CA TYR A 19 -2.97 0.36 -11.64
C TYR A 19 -2.74 -0.72 -12.70
N GLY A 20 -1.47 -1.02 -13.01
CA GLY A 20 -1.12 -2.07 -13.96
C GLY A 20 -1.54 -3.45 -13.50
N ILE A 21 -1.33 -3.77 -12.22
CA ILE A 21 -1.76 -5.05 -11.67
C ILE A 21 -3.28 -5.18 -11.78
N GLU A 22 -4.01 -4.13 -11.46
CA GLU A 22 -5.47 -4.16 -11.50
C GLU A 22 -6.00 -4.30 -12.93
N VAL A 23 -5.37 -3.62 -13.90
CA VAL A 23 -5.75 -3.77 -15.30
C VAL A 23 -5.49 -5.20 -15.79
N LEU A 24 -4.38 -5.80 -15.37
CA LEU A 24 -4.10 -7.21 -15.71
C LEU A 24 -5.09 -8.17 -15.06
N TRP A 25 -5.55 -7.85 -13.87
CA TRP A 25 -6.47 -8.71 -13.11
C TRP A 25 -7.92 -8.56 -13.57
N ARG A 26 -8.40 -7.32 -13.71
CA ARG A 26 -9.81 -7.03 -14.01
C ARG A 26 -10.04 -6.50 -15.41
N GLY A 27 -8.99 -6.14 -16.14
CA GLY A 27 -9.09 -5.53 -17.46
C GLY A 27 -9.28 -4.02 -17.45
N TYR A 28 -9.44 -3.41 -16.27
CA TYR A 28 -9.61 -1.95 -16.14
C TYR A 28 -9.25 -1.50 -14.73
N SER A 29 -9.05 -0.20 -14.57
CA SER A 29 -8.89 0.42 -13.26
C SER A 29 -9.40 1.87 -13.34
N HIS A 30 -9.56 2.50 -12.18
CA HIS A 30 -10.01 3.88 -12.08
C HIS A 30 -8.84 4.77 -11.65
N ILE A 31 -8.83 6.02 -12.14
CA ILE A 31 -7.74 6.95 -11.81
C ILE A 31 -7.60 7.18 -10.30
N SER A 32 -8.73 7.15 -9.56
CA SER A 32 -8.69 7.30 -8.12
C SER A 32 -7.86 6.20 -7.46
N MET A 33 -7.84 4.99 -8.02
CA MET A 33 -7.03 3.89 -7.48
C MET A 33 -5.54 4.13 -7.69
N PHE A 34 -5.18 4.77 -8.81
CA PHE A 34 -3.79 5.21 -9.03
C PHE A 34 -3.36 6.16 -7.90
N ILE A 35 -4.19 7.13 -7.58
CA ILE A 35 -3.89 8.12 -6.55
C ILE A 35 -3.81 7.46 -5.18
N VAL A 36 -4.80 6.63 -4.84
CA VAL A 36 -4.84 5.93 -3.54
C VAL A 36 -3.63 5.02 -3.40
N ALA A 37 -3.29 4.27 -4.44
CA ALA A 37 -2.15 3.36 -4.40
C ALA A 37 -0.82 4.10 -4.25
N GLY A 38 -0.68 5.26 -4.90
CA GLY A 38 0.50 6.09 -4.75
C GLY A 38 0.65 6.59 -3.32
N ILE A 39 -0.45 7.04 -2.72
CA ILE A 39 -0.45 7.47 -1.32
C ILE A 39 -0.08 6.32 -0.39
N ILE A 40 -0.67 5.14 -0.60
CA ILE A 40 -0.37 3.95 0.19
C ILE A 40 1.11 3.58 0.08
N PHE A 41 1.66 3.61 -1.12
CA PHE A 41 3.06 3.28 -1.33
C PHE A 41 3.99 4.23 -0.55
N LEU A 42 3.65 5.53 -0.53
CA LEU A 42 4.40 6.50 0.26
C LEU A 42 4.31 6.21 1.76
N ILE A 43 3.13 5.85 2.24
CA ILE A 43 2.93 5.55 3.67
C ILE A 43 3.72 4.30 4.06
N ILE A 44 3.60 3.22 3.29
CA ILE A 44 4.31 1.97 3.57
C ILE A 44 5.82 2.20 3.45
N GLY A 45 6.26 2.93 2.44
CA GLY A 45 7.67 3.22 2.24
C GLY A 45 8.26 4.03 3.38
N GLY A 46 7.44 4.82 4.08
CA GLY A 46 7.88 5.59 5.23
C GLY A 46 8.01 4.78 6.51
N LEU A 47 7.59 3.50 6.53
CA LEU A 47 7.60 2.71 7.77
C LEU A 47 8.98 2.64 8.40
N ASN A 48 10.04 2.46 7.61
CA ASN A 48 11.39 2.34 8.15
C ASN A 48 11.99 3.68 8.60
N ASN A 49 11.28 4.79 8.40
CA ASN A 49 11.67 6.08 8.97
C ASN A 49 11.25 6.22 10.42
N TRP A 50 10.24 5.45 10.85
CA TRP A 50 9.72 5.53 12.23
C TRP A 50 9.58 4.17 12.90
N LEU A 51 9.75 3.07 12.16
CA LEU A 51 9.88 1.75 12.74
C LEU A 51 11.34 1.31 12.61
N PRO A 52 11.93 0.72 13.65
CA PRO A 52 13.33 0.29 13.57
C PRO A 52 13.52 -0.87 12.60
N TRP A 53 14.69 -0.93 11.97
CA TRP A 53 15.05 -2.07 11.13
C TRP A 53 15.08 -3.38 11.90
N GLU A 54 15.30 -3.32 13.22
CA GLU A 54 15.30 -4.50 14.10
C GLU A 54 13.92 -5.12 14.25
N MET A 55 12.86 -4.37 13.96
CA MET A 55 11.51 -4.96 13.98
C MET A 55 11.42 -6.06 12.92
N PRO A 56 10.99 -7.28 13.29
CA PRO A 56 10.86 -8.36 12.31
C PRO A 56 10.02 -7.94 11.12
N LEU A 57 10.44 -8.35 9.92
CA LEU A 57 9.80 -7.93 8.68
C LEU A 57 8.32 -8.34 8.65
N GLN A 58 7.97 -9.50 9.19
CA GLN A 58 6.58 -9.94 9.24
C GLN A 58 5.69 -8.96 10.02
N TRP A 59 6.21 -8.35 11.09
CA TRP A 59 5.45 -7.35 11.84
C TRP A 59 5.33 -6.04 11.07
N GLN A 60 6.36 -5.68 10.31
CA GLN A 60 6.27 -4.51 9.43
C GLN A 60 5.19 -4.71 8.37
N CYS A 61 5.09 -5.93 7.82
CA CYS A 61 4.05 -6.27 6.85
C CYS A 61 2.65 -6.16 7.45
N ILE A 62 2.49 -6.63 8.71
CA ILE A 62 1.21 -6.52 9.40
C ILE A 62 0.86 -5.05 9.66
N CYS A 63 1.82 -4.24 10.09
CA CYS A 63 1.60 -2.79 10.24
C CYS A 63 1.20 -2.16 8.91
N GLY A 64 1.86 -2.55 7.82
CA GLY A 64 1.51 -2.07 6.48
C GLY A 64 0.10 -2.44 6.11
N ALA A 65 -0.31 -3.70 6.36
CA ALA A 65 -1.66 -4.15 6.04
C ALA A 65 -2.72 -3.38 6.83
N VAL A 66 -2.45 -3.09 8.11
CA VAL A 66 -3.36 -2.27 8.92
C VAL A 66 -3.49 -0.87 8.32
N LEU A 67 -2.38 -0.25 7.95
CA LEU A 67 -2.39 1.08 7.35
C LEU A 67 -3.14 1.08 6.02
N VAL A 68 -2.91 0.07 5.16
CA VAL A 68 -3.64 -0.05 3.89
C VAL A 68 -5.13 -0.19 4.14
N THR A 69 -5.52 -1.02 5.10
CA THR A 69 -6.93 -1.23 5.44
C THR A 69 -7.58 0.08 5.91
N LEU A 70 -6.88 0.86 6.73
CA LEU A 70 -7.41 2.14 7.19
C LEU A 70 -7.55 3.14 6.04
N VAL A 71 -6.57 3.22 5.15
CA VAL A 71 -6.64 4.08 3.97
C VAL A 71 -7.76 3.62 3.04
N GLU A 72 -7.89 2.31 2.86
CA GLU A 72 -8.94 1.72 2.03
C GLU A 72 -10.32 2.05 2.59
N LEU A 73 -10.50 1.98 3.89
CA LEU A 73 -11.76 2.36 4.52
C LEU A 73 -12.06 3.83 4.29
N ALA A 74 -11.09 4.71 4.53
CA ALA A 74 -11.28 6.15 4.34
C ALA A 74 -11.57 6.47 2.88
N ALA A 75 -10.79 5.91 1.94
CA ALA A 75 -11.01 6.12 0.52
C ALA A 75 -12.36 5.56 0.08
N GLY A 76 -12.74 4.37 0.58
CA GLY A 76 -14.02 3.76 0.25
C GLY A 76 -15.20 4.57 0.73
N VAL A 77 -15.13 5.10 1.94
CA VAL A 77 -16.20 5.97 2.47
C VAL A 77 -16.34 7.20 1.57
N ILE A 78 -15.25 7.82 1.18
CA ILE A 78 -15.29 9.02 0.34
C ILE A 78 -15.75 8.68 -1.08
N LEU A 79 -15.13 7.69 -1.72
CA LEU A 79 -15.35 7.41 -3.15
C LEU A 79 -16.64 6.65 -3.42
N ASN A 80 -16.92 5.62 -2.61
CA ASN A 80 -18.04 4.72 -2.90
C ASN A 80 -19.32 5.07 -2.16
N LEU A 81 -19.22 5.54 -0.91
CA LEU A 81 -20.40 5.84 -0.10
C LEU A 81 -20.82 7.31 -0.24
N TRP A 82 -19.88 8.23 -0.20
CA TRP A 82 -20.19 9.67 -0.29
C TRP A 82 -20.39 10.13 -1.73
N LEU A 83 -19.40 9.84 -2.61
CA LEU A 83 -19.45 10.27 -4.00
C LEU A 83 -20.18 9.26 -4.91
N ASN A 84 -20.53 8.09 -4.40
CA ASN A 84 -21.27 7.06 -5.13
C ASN A 84 -20.59 6.62 -6.44
N LEU A 85 -19.25 6.57 -6.44
CA LEU A 85 -18.52 6.16 -7.65
C LEU A 85 -18.56 4.66 -7.89
N GLY A 86 -18.83 3.86 -6.85
CA GLY A 86 -18.96 2.41 -7.01
C GLY A 86 -17.69 1.73 -7.51
N ILE A 87 -16.51 2.21 -7.07
CA ILE A 87 -15.24 1.68 -7.56
C ILE A 87 -15.01 0.26 -7.09
N TRP A 88 -15.39 -0.05 -5.84
CA TRP A 88 -15.40 -1.42 -5.33
C TRP A 88 -16.49 -1.59 -4.29
N ASP A 89 -16.86 -2.85 -4.07
CA ASP A 89 -17.88 -3.21 -3.08
C ASP A 89 -17.61 -4.63 -2.58
N TYR A 90 -17.29 -4.77 -1.31
CA TYR A 90 -17.02 -6.06 -0.66
C TYR A 90 -18.21 -6.59 0.12
N SER A 91 -19.42 -6.07 -0.11
CA SER A 91 -20.57 -6.46 0.71
C SER A 91 -20.93 -7.95 0.61
N ASN A 92 -20.49 -8.64 -0.44
CA ASN A 92 -20.69 -10.09 -0.60
C ASN A 92 -19.57 -10.92 0.03
N LEU A 93 -18.56 -10.30 0.63
CA LEU A 93 -17.42 -11.01 1.21
C LEU A 93 -17.55 -11.09 2.73
N PRO A 94 -17.02 -12.17 3.36
CA PRO A 94 -17.12 -12.33 4.80
C PRO A 94 -16.35 -11.26 5.56
N PHE A 95 -16.86 -10.90 6.74
CA PHE A 95 -16.24 -9.93 7.63
C PHE A 95 -15.95 -8.61 6.93
N ASN A 96 -16.86 -8.15 6.05
CA ASN A 96 -16.77 -6.81 5.49
C ASN A 96 -17.32 -5.78 6.46
N PHE A 97 -16.80 -4.55 6.35
CA PHE A 97 -17.31 -3.41 7.09
C PHE A 97 -17.81 -2.39 6.09
N LYS A 98 -19.13 -2.22 6.03
CA LYS A 98 -19.82 -1.31 5.13
C LYS A 98 -19.49 -1.55 3.64
N GLY A 99 -19.01 -2.74 3.31
CA GLY A 99 -18.63 -3.09 1.94
C GLY A 99 -17.32 -2.45 1.49
N GLN A 100 -16.61 -1.73 2.35
CA GLN A 100 -15.40 -0.98 1.96
C GLN A 100 -14.12 -1.69 2.31
N ILE A 101 -14.11 -2.48 3.36
CA ILE A 101 -12.97 -3.33 3.74
C ILE A 101 -13.51 -4.71 4.10
N CYS A 102 -12.66 -5.72 4.03
CA CYS A 102 -13.02 -7.07 4.42
C CYS A 102 -11.79 -7.84 4.87
N LEU A 103 -11.99 -8.86 5.70
CA LEU A 103 -10.86 -9.65 6.22
C LEU A 103 -10.06 -10.35 5.12
N PRO A 104 -10.68 -11.01 4.10
CA PRO A 104 -9.89 -11.66 3.05
C PRO A 104 -8.90 -10.72 2.37
N PHE A 105 -9.34 -9.52 1.99
CA PHE A 105 -8.43 -8.57 1.33
C PHE A 105 -7.42 -7.98 2.30
N SER A 106 -7.78 -7.78 3.57
CA SER A 106 -6.82 -7.33 4.57
C SER A 106 -5.68 -8.33 4.75
N LEU A 107 -5.96 -9.62 4.63
CA LEU A 107 -4.93 -10.65 4.67
C LEU A 107 -4.04 -10.60 3.43
N ILE A 108 -4.63 -10.33 2.26
CA ILE A 108 -3.87 -10.14 1.01
C ILE A 108 -2.94 -8.93 1.15
N TRP A 109 -3.38 -7.87 1.83
CA TRP A 109 -2.56 -6.68 2.03
C TRP A 109 -1.27 -6.97 2.80
N ILE A 110 -1.22 -8.03 3.63
CA ILE A 110 0.02 -8.43 4.30
C ILE A 110 1.07 -8.82 3.27
N ALA A 111 0.69 -9.65 2.29
CA ALA A 111 1.60 -10.06 1.22
C ALA A 111 1.99 -8.89 0.32
N LEU A 112 1.04 -8.04 -0.04
CA LEU A 112 1.31 -6.87 -0.87
C LEU A 112 2.17 -5.83 -0.14
N SER A 113 2.02 -5.72 1.18
CA SER A 113 2.87 -4.85 1.99
C SER A 113 4.31 -5.33 1.97
N LEU A 114 4.54 -6.64 1.99
CA LEU A 114 5.89 -7.18 1.86
C LEU A 114 6.52 -6.72 0.54
N ILE A 115 5.80 -6.87 -0.56
CA ILE A 115 6.29 -6.45 -1.87
C ILE A 115 6.56 -4.94 -1.88
N ALA A 116 5.64 -4.14 -1.33
CA ALA A 116 5.77 -2.69 -1.30
C ALA A 116 6.97 -2.24 -0.47
N ILE A 117 7.18 -2.85 0.70
CA ILE A 117 8.33 -2.53 1.56
C ILE A 117 9.64 -2.84 0.84
N LEU A 118 9.74 -4.01 0.25
CA LEU A 118 10.96 -4.43 -0.44
C LEU A 118 11.24 -3.54 -1.64
N LEU A 119 10.22 -3.22 -2.43
CA LEU A 119 10.37 -2.37 -3.61
C LEU A 119 10.76 -0.95 -3.22
N ASP A 120 10.07 -0.36 -2.26
CA ASP A 120 10.36 1.00 -1.81
C ASP A 120 11.78 1.12 -1.27
N ASP A 121 12.19 0.19 -0.41
CA ASP A 121 13.52 0.21 0.20
C ASP A 121 14.61 0.02 -0.86
N PHE A 122 14.38 -0.86 -1.84
CA PHE A 122 15.28 -1.07 -2.94
C PHE A 122 15.46 0.20 -3.77
N LEU A 123 14.33 0.87 -4.11
CA LEU A 123 14.36 2.10 -4.89
C LEU A 123 15.10 3.23 -4.15
N ARG A 124 14.84 3.36 -2.85
CA ARG A 124 15.52 4.38 -2.04
C ARG A 124 17.02 4.14 -2.00
N TRP A 125 17.43 2.89 -1.88
CA TRP A 125 18.85 2.54 -1.88
C TRP A 125 19.50 2.79 -3.25
N LYS A 126 18.89 2.28 -4.33
CA LYS A 126 19.51 2.33 -5.66
C LYS A 126 19.37 3.68 -6.35
N LEU A 127 18.24 4.37 -6.20
CA LEU A 127 17.99 5.62 -6.90
C LEU A 127 18.32 6.84 -6.07
N PHE A 128 18.18 6.77 -4.76
CA PHE A 128 18.33 7.94 -3.89
C PHE A 128 19.50 7.82 -2.92
N GLY A 129 20.31 6.77 -3.01
CA GLY A 129 21.52 6.64 -2.20
C GLY A 129 21.29 6.48 -0.72
N GLU A 130 20.11 5.98 -0.33
CA GLU A 130 19.79 5.78 1.08
C GLU A 130 20.36 4.45 1.58
N GLU A 131 20.18 4.17 2.87
CA GLU A 131 20.72 2.99 3.50
C GLU A 131 20.33 1.71 2.76
N LYS A 132 21.30 0.80 2.61
CA LYS A 132 21.03 -0.50 2.02
C LYS A 132 20.05 -1.27 2.90
N PRO A 133 18.97 -1.84 2.32
CA PRO A 133 18.01 -2.59 3.11
C PRO A 133 18.62 -3.76 3.86
N HIS A 134 18.19 -3.92 5.12
CA HIS A 134 18.54 -5.08 5.91
C HIS A 134 17.34 -5.43 6.80
N TYR A 135 16.90 -6.67 6.72
CA TYR A 135 15.68 -7.11 7.40
C TYR A 135 15.98 -8.18 8.41
N THR A 136 15.15 -8.25 9.46
CA THR A 136 15.23 -9.32 10.45
C THR A 136 13.98 -10.18 10.35
N PHE A 137 14.14 -11.47 10.70
CA PHE A 137 13.04 -12.43 10.66
C PHE A 137 12.97 -13.16 12.00
N HIS A 138 13.23 -12.45 13.10
CA HIS A 138 13.21 -13.06 14.41
C HIS A 138 11.81 -13.56 14.76
N SER A 139 11.77 -14.70 15.43
CA SER A 139 10.58 -15.16 16.11
C SER A 139 10.41 -14.34 17.39
N PHE A 140 9.21 -14.31 17.92
CA PHE A 140 8.86 -13.48 19.06
C PHE A 140 8.94 -14.23 20.36
#